data_9204ef9adbe0b59192a9605bd55f81af
#
_entry.id   9204ef9adbe0b59192a9605bd55f81af
#
_cell.length_a   1.000
_cell.length_b   1.000
_cell.length_c   1.000
_cell.angle_alpha   90.00
_cell.angle_beta   90.00
_cell.angle_gamma   90.00
#
_symmetry.space_group_name_H-M   'P 1'
#
loop_
_entity.id
_entity.type
_entity.pdbx_description
1 polymer ?
#
loop_
_entity_poly.entity_id
_entity_poly.type
_entity_poly.pdbx_seq_one_letter_code
_entity_poly.pdbx_strand_id
1 'polypeptide(L)'
;MSNNHLRLFTSESVTEGHPDKICDQISDAILDGIIAQDPAANVAVETMVTTGQVHVAGEVTTSSYVEIPSIVRETILGIGYDSSTRGFDGEFCGVSVSIGEQSPDINAGVYESLEVRQGIAADEYDRQGAGDQGVMFGYASNETNVLMPAPIWLAHRLSERLTKVRKDGLLTELRPDGKTQVTLGYDSNNVPVSVDTVVVSSQHTASYDLADLRADIEKHVIAPVLGSVELDSSNAKFIVNPAGRFVQGGPVGDAGLTGRKIIVDTYGGSARHGGGAFSGKDPSKVDRSAAYAMRWVAKNIVGAGLADRAEVQVAYAIGQAAPVGLYVETFGTEKVDPIKIEKAVREVFDLRPLAIINELDLRRPIYKKTAAHGHFGRTEPEFTWERLNRVDALRSAVSSS
;
A
#
# COMPACT_ATOMS: atom_id res chain seq x y z
N MET A 1 -38.01 8.75 -18.51
CA MET A 1 -36.55 8.75 -18.28
C MET A 1 -36.35 8.30 -16.85
N SER A 2 -35.85 7.07 -16.64
CA SER A 2 -35.56 6.57 -15.29
C SER A 2 -34.42 7.42 -14.72
N ASN A 3 -34.70 8.12 -13.61
CA ASN A 3 -33.63 8.69 -12.79
C ASN A 3 -32.76 7.51 -12.31
N ASN A 4 -31.72 7.16 -13.08
CA ASN A 4 -30.70 6.23 -12.63
C ASN A 4 -29.93 6.92 -11.51
N HIS A 5 -30.35 6.70 -10.27
CA HIS A 5 -29.66 7.23 -9.10
C HIS A 5 -28.37 6.45 -8.93
N LEU A 6 -27.23 7.04 -9.36
CA LEU A 6 -25.91 6.46 -9.16
C LEU A 6 -25.58 6.45 -7.67
N ARG A 7 -24.98 5.37 -7.21
CA ARG A 7 -24.40 5.31 -5.86
C ARG A 7 -23.00 5.88 -5.89
N LEU A 8 -22.68 6.76 -4.96
CA LEU A 8 -21.38 7.41 -4.91
C LEU A 8 -20.43 6.65 -3.97
N PHE A 9 -19.20 6.41 -4.42
CA PHE A 9 -18.14 5.87 -3.60
C PHE A 9 -16.87 6.69 -3.78
N THR A 10 -16.18 6.94 -2.67
CA THR A 10 -15.03 7.85 -2.62
C THR A 10 -13.80 7.16 -2.05
N SER A 11 -12.64 7.39 -2.68
CA SER A 11 -11.33 7.04 -2.12
C SER A 11 -10.39 8.23 -2.19
N GLU A 12 -9.38 8.24 -1.33
CA GLU A 12 -8.34 9.26 -1.30
C GLU A 12 -6.94 8.66 -1.43
N SER A 13 -6.00 9.48 -1.87
CA SER A 13 -4.57 9.20 -1.85
C SER A 13 -3.80 10.44 -1.45
N VAL A 14 -2.52 10.26 -1.13
CA VAL A 14 -1.61 11.35 -0.77
C VAL A 14 -0.32 11.25 -1.57
N THR A 15 0.37 12.37 -1.73
CA THR A 15 1.67 12.41 -2.39
C THR A 15 2.78 11.83 -1.50
N GLU A 16 3.94 11.58 -2.10
CA GLU A 16 5.14 11.16 -1.37
C GLU A 16 5.61 12.14 -0.29
N GLY A 17 5.24 13.42 -0.41
CA GLY A 17 5.61 14.49 0.53
C GLY A 17 4.62 14.71 1.68
N HIS A 18 3.53 13.94 1.74
CA HIS A 18 2.65 13.95 2.91
C HIS A 18 3.42 13.46 4.15
N PRO A 19 3.28 14.08 5.34
CA PRO A 19 4.06 13.73 6.52
C PRO A 19 4.06 12.24 6.87
N ASP A 20 2.90 11.57 6.85
CA ASP A 20 2.83 10.13 7.13
C ASP A 20 3.57 9.32 6.06
N LYS A 21 3.51 9.72 4.78
CA LYS A 21 4.22 9.01 3.71
C LYS A 21 5.73 9.27 3.69
N ILE A 22 6.19 10.39 4.21
CA ILE A 22 7.62 10.60 4.50
C ILE A 22 8.08 9.54 5.50
N CYS A 23 7.32 9.30 6.57
CA CYS A 23 7.64 8.31 7.59
C CYS A 23 7.67 6.89 7.02
N ASP A 24 6.67 6.52 6.21
CA ASP A 24 6.61 5.22 5.55
C ASP A 24 7.83 5.00 4.64
N GLN A 25 8.19 6.00 3.84
CA GLN A 25 9.36 5.94 2.96
C GLN A 25 10.68 5.83 3.72
N ILE A 26 10.84 6.53 4.84
CA ILE A 26 12.03 6.43 5.68
C ILE A 26 12.12 5.04 6.30
N SER A 27 11.05 4.53 6.89
CA SER A 27 11.02 3.21 7.52
C SER A 27 11.32 2.10 6.51
N ASP A 28 10.77 2.16 5.30
CA ASP A 28 11.04 1.19 4.24
C ASP A 28 12.43 1.38 3.60
N ALA A 29 12.98 2.59 3.56
CA ALA A 29 14.35 2.81 3.11
C ALA A 29 15.39 2.20 4.08
N ILE A 30 15.14 2.28 5.39
CA ILE A 30 15.94 1.64 6.41
C ILE A 30 15.84 0.11 6.27
N LEU A 31 14.65 -0.42 6.12
CA LEU A 31 14.41 -1.84 5.87
C LEU A 31 15.18 -2.33 4.63
N ASP A 32 15.07 -1.64 3.51
CA ASP A 32 15.78 -2.00 2.27
C ASP A 32 17.30 -1.97 2.44
N GLY A 33 17.82 -0.98 3.16
CA GLY A 33 19.25 -0.87 3.46
C GLY A 33 19.78 -2.05 4.29
N ILE A 34 18.97 -2.56 5.21
CA ILE A 34 19.29 -3.72 6.05
C ILE A 34 19.19 -5.02 5.23
N ILE A 35 18.06 -5.26 4.57
CA ILE A 35 17.79 -6.49 3.79
C ILE A 35 18.78 -6.66 2.64
N ALA A 36 19.26 -5.59 2.04
CA ALA A 36 20.27 -5.64 0.98
C ALA A 36 21.58 -6.30 1.45
N GLN A 37 21.91 -6.21 2.75
CA GLN A 37 23.12 -6.79 3.34
C GLN A 37 22.83 -8.08 4.14
N ASP A 38 21.65 -8.17 4.74
CA ASP A 38 21.19 -9.29 5.55
C ASP A 38 19.72 -9.65 5.21
N PRO A 39 19.47 -10.50 4.21
CA PRO A 39 18.13 -10.90 3.81
C PRO A 39 17.35 -11.65 4.89
N ALA A 40 18.00 -12.12 5.95
CA ALA A 40 17.37 -12.82 7.06
C ALA A 40 17.11 -11.93 8.28
N ALA A 41 17.43 -10.63 8.18
CA ALA A 41 17.23 -9.68 9.27
C ALA A 41 15.77 -9.61 9.72
N ASN A 42 15.58 -9.39 11.02
CA ASN A 42 14.27 -9.02 11.57
C ASN A 42 14.26 -7.52 11.82
N VAL A 43 13.29 -6.87 11.23
CA VAL A 43 13.17 -5.40 11.23
C VAL A 43 11.73 -5.00 11.53
N ALA A 44 11.58 -4.16 12.54
CA ALA A 44 10.35 -3.44 12.84
C ALA A 44 10.74 -2.01 13.18
N VAL A 45 10.71 -1.10 12.19
CA VAL A 45 11.18 0.28 12.33
C VAL A 45 10.03 1.23 12.03
N GLU A 46 9.76 2.11 12.96
CA GLU A 46 8.77 3.15 12.87
C GLU A 46 9.43 4.51 12.89
N THR A 47 8.84 5.46 12.19
CA THR A 47 9.35 6.83 12.06
C THR A 47 8.26 7.81 12.44
N MET A 48 8.64 8.88 13.14
CA MET A 48 7.84 10.07 13.35
C MET A 48 8.58 11.28 12.78
N VAL A 49 7.86 12.16 12.08
CA VAL A 49 8.37 13.46 11.63
C VAL A 49 7.52 14.59 12.21
N THR A 50 8.18 15.66 12.55
CA THR A 50 7.55 16.91 12.97
C THR A 50 8.46 18.08 12.57
N THR A 51 8.13 19.31 12.95
CA THR A 51 8.93 20.49 12.61
C THR A 51 10.41 20.31 12.94
N GLY A 52 11.24 20.22 11.91
CA GLY A 52 12.69 20.14 12.02
C GLY A 52 13.25 18.85 12.64
N GLN A 53 12.45 17.82 12.90
CA GLN A 53 12.84 16.62 13.61
C GLN A 53 12.33 15.34 12.94
N VAL A 54 13.19 14.31 12.96
CA VAL A 54 12.84 12.93 12.64
C VAL A 54 13.23 12.05 13.83
N HIS A 55 12.31 11.19 14.26
CA HIS A 55 12.54 10.18 15.28
C HIS A 55 12.34 8.82 14.66
N VAL A 56 13.36 7.97 14.74
CA VAL A 56 13.33 6.58 14.29
C VAL A 56 13.38 5.69 15.51
N ALA A 57 12.41 4.80 15.67
CA ALA A 57 12.33 3.88 16.80
C ALA A 57 11.96 2.47 16.30
N GLY A 58 12.22 1.46 17.13
CA GLY A 58 11.83 0.09 16.81
C GLY A 58 12.84 -0.95 17.27
N GLU A 59 12.71 -2.16 16.74
CA GLU A 59 13.57 -3.30 17.06
C GLU A 59 14.16 -3.90 15.79
N VAL A 60 15.45 -4.16 15.82
CA VAL A 60 16.20 -4.75 14.71
C VAL A 60 17.15 -5.83 15.23
N THR A 61 17.08 -7.01 14.61
CA THR A 61 18.08 -8.06 14.79
C THR A 61 18.71 -8.34 13.43
N THR A 62 19.98 -7.99 13.29
CA THR A 62 20.73 -8.11 12.03
C THR A 62 22.21 -8.21 12.27
N SER A 63 22.92 -8.81 11.31
CA SER A 63 24.38 -8.78 11.24
C SER A 63 24.94 -7.58 10.45
N SER A 64 24.07 -6.80 9.81
CA SER A 64 24.44 -5.66 8.96
C SER A 64 24.53 -4.35 9.76
N TYR A 65 25.21 -3.36 9.16
CA TYR A 65 25.20 -1.99 9.64
C TYR A 65 24.69 -1.05 8.55
N VAL A 66 23.81 -0.15 8.92
CA VAL A 66 23.31 0.92 8.03
C VAL A 66 23.42 2.27 8.74
N GLU A 67 23.83 3.29 7.99
CA GLU A 67 23.90 4.66 8.50
C GLU A 67 22.50 5.32 8.41
N ILE A 68 21.69 5.07 9.44
CA ILE A 68 20.28 5.50 9.48
C ILE A 68 20.11 7.00 9.23
N PRO A 69 20.88 7.91 9.88
CA PRO A 69 20.74 9.33 9.61
C PRO A 69 20.96 9.71 8.15
N SER A 70 21.88 9.06 7.45
CA SER A 70 22.12 9.27 6.02
C SER A 70 20.92 8.82 5.17
N ILE A 71 20.38 7.63 5.45
CA ILE A 71 19.16 7.10 4.76
C ILE A 71 17.96 8.05 4.94
N VAL A 72 17.78 8.57 6.17
CA VAL A 72 16.73 9.53 6.49
C VAL A 72 16.89 10.78 5.63
N ARG A 73 18.07 11.40 5.62
CA ARG A 73 18.34 12.63 4.86
C ARG A 73 18.14 12.43 3.36
N GLU A 74 18.74 11.37 2.81
CA GLU A 74 18.61 11.04 1.38
C GLU A 74 17.14 10.82 0.97
N THR A 75 16.33 10.20 1.83
CA THR A 75 14.92 9.98 1.57
C THR A 75 14.16 11.31 1.53
N ILE A 76 14.36 12.18 2.52
CA ILE A 76 13.69 13.49 2.61
C ILE A 76 14.10 14.39 1.45
N LEU A 77 15.40 14.46 1.12
CA LEU A 77 15.92 15.23 -0.02
C LEU A 77 15.37 14.70 -1.36
N GLY A 78 15.29 13.36 -1.53
CA GLY A 78 14.73 12.72 -2.71
C GLY A 78 13.25 13.01 -2.94
N ILE A 79 12.48 13.27 -1.87
CA ILE A 79 11.10 13.75 -1.92
C ILE A 79 11.03 15.21 -2.41
N GLY A 80 12.05 16.00 -2.11
CA GLY A 80 12.14 17.41 -2.50
C GLY A 80 12.00 18.39 -1.35
N TYR A 81 12.21 17.94 -0.12
CA TYR A 81 12.33 18.79 1.07
C TYR A 81 13.81 19.13 1.32
N ASP A 82 14.33 20.09 0.58
CA ASP A 82 15.72 20.52 0.56
C ASP A 82 15.95 21.91 1.20
N SER A 83 14.90 22.46 1.82
CA SER A 83 14.96 23.78 2.47
C SER A 83 13.80 23.94 3.45
N SER A 84 14.07 24.62 4.57
CA SER A 84 13.04 25.02 5.54
C SER A 84 11.91 25.85 4.91
N THR A 85 12.20 26.59 3.83
CA THR A 85 11.19 27.36 3.08
C THR A 85 10.20 26.48 2.31
N ARG A 86 10.51 25.17 2.12
CA ARG A 86 9.62 24.19 1.52
C ARG A 86 8.77 23.42 2.54
N GLY A 87 8.97 23.69 3.84
CA GLY A 87 8.24 23.05 4.93
C GLY A 87 9.02 21.97 5.66
N PHE A 88 10.21 21.57 5.16
CA PHE A 88 11.15 20.67 5.83
C PHE A 88 12.52 20.75 5.19
N ASP A 89 13.57 20.45 5.94
CA ASP A 89 14.96 20.52 5.48
C ASP A 89 15.67 19.21 5.78
N GLY A 90 15.81 18.38 4.74
CA GLY A 90 16.43 17.04 4.87
C GLY A 90 17.93 17.09 5.20
N GLU A 91 18.62 18.19 4.84
CA GLU A 91 20.05 18.34 5.13
C GLU A 91 20.32 18.68 6.60
N PHE A 92 19.47 19.54 7.20
CA PHE A 92 19.73 20.11 8.53
C PHE A 92 18.73 19.68 9.61
N CYS A 93 17.73 18.87 9.32
CA CYS A 93 16.80 18.37 10.34
C CYS A 93 17.53 17.56 11.41
N GLY A 94 17.04 17.61 12.64
CA GLY A 94 17.48 16.71 13.70
C GLY A 94 17.04 15.27 13.40
N VAL A 95 17.93 14.31 13.63
CA VAL A 95 17.61 12.88 13.52
C VAL A 95 17.97 12.21 14.82
N SER A 96 16.98 11.61 15.49
CA SER A 96 17.21 10.77 16.67
C SER A 96 16.83 9.33 16.36
N VAL A 97 17.65 8.40 16.85
CA VAL A 97 17.50 6.95 16.64
C VAL A 97 17.43 6.24 17.96
N SER A 98 16.36 5.47 18.16
CA SER A 98 16.12 4.65 19.34
C SER A 98 15.72 3.24 18.90
N ILE A 99 16.71 2.43 18.56
CA ILE A 99 16.50 1.07 18.07
C ILE A 99 17.11 0.10 19.10
N GLY A 100 16.27 -0.86 19.54
CA GLY A 100 16.66 -1.96 20.40
C GLY A 100 16.78 -3.28 19.62
N GLU A 101 17.17 -4.35 20.35
CA GLU A 101 17.11 -5.71 19.83
C GLU A 101 15.69 -6.28 19.98
N GLN A 102 15.30 -7.17 19.07
CA GLN A 102 14.03 -7.88 19.19
C GLN A 102 14.03 -8.81 20.40
N SER A 103 12.87 -8.91 21.08
CA SER A 103 12.70 -9.81 22.23
C SER A 103 13.10 -11.26 21.90
N PRO A 104 13.97 -11.89 22.69
CA PRO A 104 14.33 -13.30 22.50
C PRO A 104 13.13 -14.26 22.52
N ASP A 105 12.10 -13.95 23.33
CA ASP A 105 10.90 -14.78 23.43
C ASP A 105 10.07 -14.77 22.13
N ILE A 106 9.96 -13.60 21.49
CA ILE A 106 9.29 -13.47 20.19
C ILE A 106 10.09 -14.23 19.12
N ASN A 107 11.41 -14.04 19.09
CA ASN A 107 12.30 -14.72 18.16
C ASN A 107 12.19 -16.25 18.24
N ALA A 108 12.21 -16.81 19.45
CA ALA A 108 12.09 -18.25 19.64
C ALA A 108 10.80 -18.83 19.01
N GLY A 109 9.66 -18.17 19.21
CA GLY A 109 8.37 -18.61 18.66
C GLY A 109 8.27 -18.47 17.14
N VAL A 110 9.00 -17.53 16.53
CA VAL A 110 9.00 -17.32 15.09
C VAL A 110 9.91 -18.33 14.37
N TYR A 111 11.10 -18.58 14.89
CA TYR A 111 12.07 -19.49 14.24
C TYR A 111 11.83 -20.97 14.50
N GLU A 112 11.09 -21.30 15.55
CA GLU A 112 10.69 -22.67 15.88
C GLU A 112 9.20 -22.71 16.15
N SER A 113 8.43 -22.98 15.09
CA SER A 113 6.97 -22.97 15.12
C SER A 113 6.37 -23.95 16.14
N LEU A 114 5.09 -23.81 16.44
CA LEU A 114 4.35 -24.73 17.28
C LEU A 114 4.42 -26.17 16.72
N GLU A 115 4.30 -26.30 15.41
CA GLU A 115 4.34 -27.58 14.68
C GLU A 115 5.69 -28.30 14.89
N VAL A 116 6.80 -27.57 14.83
CA VAL A 116 8.14 -28.13 15.12
C VAL A 116 8.25 -28.52 16.58
N ARG A 117 7.89 -27.66 17.51
CA ARG A 117 7.95 -27.93 18.95
C ARG A 117 7.10 -29.13 19.40
N GLN A 118 5.99 -29.37 18.67
CA GLN A 118 5.11 -30.53 18.93
C GLN A 118 5.53 -31.80 18.16
N GLY A 119 6.54 -31.69 17.28
CA GLY A 119 7.01 -32.83 16.48
C GLY A 119 6.02 -33.27 15.40
N ILE A 120 5.15 -32.38 14.94
CA ILE A 120 4.15 -32.65 13.89
C ILE A 120 4.48 -31.92 12.57
N ALA A 121 5.61 -31.24 12.48
CA ALA A 121 6.05 -30.57 11.26
C ALA A 121 6.16 -31.57 10.10
N ALA A 122 5.55 -31.24 8.95
CA ALA A 122 5.51 -32.10 7.77
C ALA A 122 6.67 -31.83 6.80
N ASP A 123 7.08 -30.55 6.68
CA ASP A 123 8.12 -30.10 5.75
C ASP A 123 8.86 -28.85 6.26
N GLU A 124 9.73 -28.26 5.42
CA GLU A 124 10.54 -27.09 5.77
C GLU A 124 9.72 -25.81 6.01
N TYR A 125 8.53 -25.70 5.40
CA TYR A 125 7.69 -24.52 5.55
C TYR A 125 6.98 -24.47 6.91
N ASP A 126 6.93 -25.56 7.62
CA ASP A 126 6.44 -25.60 9.01
C ASP A 126 7.45 -25.06 10.02
N ARG A 127 8.70 -24.77 9.62
CA ARG A 127 9.73 -24.29 10.56
C ARG A 127 9.44 -22.91 11.11
N GLN A 128 8.95 -21.99 10.27
CA GLN A 128 8.73 -20.62 10.65
C GLN A 128 7.26 -20.39 11.02
N GLY A 129 7.01 -20.02 12.26
CA GLY A 129 5.71 -19.55 12.71
C GLY A 129 5.42 -18.11 12.31
N ALA A 130 4.17 -17.70 12.40
CA ALA A 130 3.79 -16.31 12.22
C ALA A 130 4.42 -15.42 13.30
N GLY A 131 4.92 -14.26 12.90
CA GLY A 131 5.59 -13.32 13.81
C GLY A 131 4.65 -12.62 14.78
N ASP A 132 3.36 -12.67 14.52
CA ASP A 132 2.30 -12.15 15.38
C ASP A 132 0.99 -12.89 15.11
N GLN A 133 0.01 -12.73 15.98
CA GLN A 133 -1.38 -12.99 15.67
C GLN A 133 -1.93 -11.85 14.82
N GLY A 134 -2.91 -12.16 13.95
CA GLY A 134 -3.54 -11.10 13.17
C GLY A 134 -4.52 -11.63 12.13
N VAL A 135 -5.22 -10.69 11.52
CA VAL A 135 -6.15 -10.93 10.41
C VAL A 135 -5.75 -10.02 9.26
N MET A 136 -5.54 -10.58 8.08
CA MET A 136 -5.15 -9.85 6.88
C MET A 136 -6.18 -10.06 5.78
N PHE A 137 -6.34 -9.04 4.95
CA PHE A 137 -7.28 -9.06 3.83
C PHE A 137 -6.57 -8.76 2.52
N GLY A 138 -7.03 -9.43 1.46
CA GLY A 138 -6.73 -9.08 0.09
C GLY A 138 -7.99 -8.84 -0.69
N TYR A 139 -7.92 -8.01 -1.71
CA TYR A 139 -9.05 -7.67 -2.56
C TYR A 139 -8.63 -7.52 -4.02
N ALA A 140 -9.55 -7.85 -4.92
CA ALA A 140 -9.45 -7.54 -6.33
C ALA A 140 -10.85 -7.31 -6.92
N SER A 141 -10.94 -6.47 -7.93
CA SER A 141 -12.13 -6.26 -8.74
C SER A 141 -11.77 -6.05 -10.20
N ASN A 142 -12.68 -6.37 -11.11
CA ASN A 142 -12.49 -6.18 -12.55
C ASN A 142 -12.75 -4.72 -13.02
N GLU A 143 -12.78 -3.77 -12.09
CA GLU A 143 -13.04 -2.35 -12.38
C GLU A 143 -11.91 -1.66 -13.16
N THR A 144 -10.69 -2.17 -13.05
CA THR A 144 -9.51 -1.64 -13.74
C THR A 144 -8.67 -2.78 -14.35
N ASN A 145 -7.80 -2.44 -15.30
CA ASN A 145 -6.90 -3.41 -15.95
C ASN A 145 -5.87 -4.04 -15.00
N VAL A 146 -5.61 -3.42 -13.85
CA VAL A 146 -4.75 -3.95 -12.79
C VAL A 146 -5.52 -4.68 -11.70
N LEU A 147 -6.84 -4.83 -11.87
CA LEU A 147 -7.76 -5.49 -10.94
C LEU A 147 -7.81 -4.82 -9.57
N MET A 148 -7.82 -3.48 -9.57
CA MET A 148 -8.04 -2.63 -8.40
C MET A 148 -9.38 -1.92 -8.46
N PRO A 149 -9.93 -1.52 -7.30
CA PRO A 149 -11.06 -0.59 -7.26
C PRO A 149 -10.72 0.72 -7.97
N ALA A 150 -11.61 1.17 -8.84
CA ALA A 150 -11.38 2.37 -9.67
C ALA A 150 -11.16 3.66 -8.86
N PRO A 151 -11.87 3.94 -7.75
CA PRO A 151 -11.68 5.18 -7.00
C PRO A 151 -10.28 5.33 -6.42
N ILE A 152 -9.76 4.31 -5.74
CA ILE A 152 -8.40 4.36 -5.16
C ILE A 152 -7.33 4.35 -6.25
N TRP A 153 -7.53 3.59 -7.32
CA TRP A 153 -6.59 3.57 -8.44
C TRP A 153 -6.47 4.95 -9.09
N LEU A 154 -7.60 5.64 -9.35
CA LEU A 154 -7.59 7.00 -9.87
C LEU A 154 -6.97 8.00 -8.90
N ALA A 155 -7.27 7.90 -7.60
CA ALA A 155 -6.68 8.76 -6.59
C ALA A 155 -5.14 8.62 -6.57
N HIS A 156 -4.62 7.39 -6.70
CA HIS A 156 -3.18 7.15 -6.85
C HIS A 156 -2.61 7.76 -8.13
N ARG A 157 -3.27 7.58 -9.28
CA ARG A 157 -2.81 8.18 -10.56
C ARG A 157 -2.75 9.71 -10.48
N LEU A 158 -3.70 10.34 -9.81
CA LEU A 158 -3.69 11.78 -9.57
C LEU A 158 -2.53 12.21 -8.67
N SER A 159 -2.28 11.51 -7.57
CA SER A 159 -1.17 11.83 -6.66
C SER A 159 0.20 11.60 -7.30
N GLU A 160 0.36 10.54 -8.09
CA GLU A 160 1.55 10.31 -8.91
C GLU A 160 1.76 11.42 -9.94
N ARG A 161 0.69 11.80 -10.64
CA ARG A 161 0.76 12.86 -11.65
C ARG A 161 1.13 14.19 -11.02
N LEU A 162 0.56 14.49 -9.84
CA LEU A 162 0.90 15.70 -9.07
C LEU A 162 2.38 15.72 -8.67
N THR A 163 2.90 14.61 -8.20
CA THR A 163 4.34 14.44 -7.91
C THR A 163 5.19 14.60 -9.17
N LYS A 164 4.77 13.99 -10.27
CA LYS A 164 5.52 14.01 -11.53
C LYS A 164 5.62 15.41 -12.12
N VAL A 165 4.53 16.17 -12.22
CA VAL A 165 4.57 17.52 -12.80
C VAL A 165 5.45 18.48 -11.98
N ARG A 166 5.57 18.25 -10.68
CA ARG A 166 6.49 18.98 -9.80
C ARG A 166 7.95 18.56 -10.06
N LYS A 167 8.26 17.28 -10.03
CA LYS A 167 9.64 16.76 -10.18
C LYS A 167 10.20 16.98 -11.58
N ASP A 168 9.37 16.88 -12.61
CA ASP A 168 9.77 17.15 -14.00
C ASP A 168 9.96 18.66 -14.29
N GLY A 169 9.64 19.53 -13.32
CA GLY A 169 9.79 20.98 -13.48
C GLY A 169 8.71 21.64 -14.35
N LEU A 170 7.58 20.96 -14.60
CA LEU A 170 6.46 21.53 -15.35
C LEU A 170 5.70 22.55 -14.50
N LEU A 171 5.47 22.24 -13.21
CA LEU A 171 4.84 23.12 -12.23
C LEU A 171 5.80 23.34 -11.05
N THR A 172 6.79 24.21 -11.24
CA THR A 172 7.92 24.42 -10.31
C THR A 172 7.50 25.06 -8.98
N GLU A 173 6.34 25.72 -8.94
CA GLU A 173 5.82 26.36 -7.73
C GLU A 173 5.05 25.41 -6.82
N LEU A 174 4.79 24.16 -7.25
CA LEU A 174 4.25 23.12 -6.38
C LEU A 174 5.29 22.69 -5.33
N ARG A 175 4.81 22.28 -4.17
CA ARG A 175 5.59 21.72 -3.06
C ARG A 175 5.23 20.25 -2.86
N PRO A 176 6.03 19.49 -2.07
CA PRO A 176 5.87 18.03 -2.03
C PRO A 176 4.57 17.52 -1.41
N ASP A 177 3.97 18.26 -0.46
CA ASP A 177 2.76 17.80 0.24
C ASP A 177 1.49 17.98 -0.60
N GLY A 178 0.65 16.98 -0.60
CA GLY A 178 -0.62 17.03 -1.31
C GLY A 178 -1.50 15.82 -1.07
N LYS A 179 -2.79 16.00 -1.37
CA LYS A 179 -3.82 14.95 -1.29
C LYS A 179 -4.68 14.97 -2.53
N THR A 180 -5.18 13.80 -2.88
CA THR A 180 -6.13 13.62 -3.98
C THR A 180 -7.30 12.77 -3.50
N GLN A 181 -8.50 13.05 -3.99
CA GLN A 181 -9.70 12.30 -3.66
C GLN A 181 -10.57 12.19 -4.91
N VAL A 182 -11.15 11.01 -5.13
CA VAL A 182 -11.99 10.73 -6.28
C VAL A 182 -13.30 10.11 -5.81
N THR A 183 -14.41 10.69 -6.24
CA THR A 183 -15.76 10.14 -6.07
C THR A 183 -16.26 9.66 -7.41
N LEU A 184 -16.63 8.38 -7.50
CA LEU A 184 -17.21 7.77 -8.70
C LEU A 184 -18.68 7.43 -8.49
N GLY A 185 -19.45 7.52 -9.57
CA GLY A 185 -20.83 7.06 -9.64
C GLY A 185 -20.87 5.62 -10.15
N TYR A 186 -21.55 4.75 -9.40
CA TYR A 186 -21.76 3.34 -9.70
C TYR A 186 -23.20 3.08 -10.11
N ASP A 187 -23.40 2.27 -11.13
CA ASP A 187 -24.70 1.81 -11.57
C ASP A 187 -25.31 0.74 -10.61
N SER A 188 -26.49 0.21 -10.98
CA SER A 188 -27.18 -0.84 -10.22
C SER A 188 -26.42 -2.17 -10.16
N ASN A 189 -25.47 -2.42 -11.06
CA ASN A 189 -24.64 -3.62 -11.12
C ASN A 189 -23.29 -3.44 -10.40
N ASN A 190 -23.11 -2.33 -9.69
CA ASN A 190 -21.84 -1.93 -9.07
C ASN A 190 -20.69 -1.75 -10.06
N VAL A 191 -20.97 -1.28 -11.27
CA VAL A 191 -19.95 -0.90 -12.25
C VAL A 191 -19.74 0.61 -12.15
N PRO A 192 -18.50 1.10 -12.06
CA PRO A 192 -18.21 2.53 -12.09
C PRO A 192 -18.47 3.06 -13.50
N VAL A 193 -19.29 4.10 -13.62
CA VAL A 193 -19.74 4.63 -14.92
C VAL A 193 -19.40 6.11 -15.10
N SER A 194 -19.22 6.85 -14.02
CA SER A 194 -18.93 8.29 -14.10
C SER A 194 -18.00 8.77 -12.98
N VAL A 195 -17.32 9.87 -13.28
CA VAL A 195 -16.62 10.68 -12.27
C VAL A 195 -17.59 11.75 -11.78
N ASP A 196 -17.88 11.76 -10.48
CA ASP A 196 -18.71 12.79 -9.85
C ASP A 196 -17.87 13.98 -9.38
N THR A 197 -16.84 13.71 -8.59
CA THR A 197 -16.01 14.77 -7.99
C THR A 197 -14.54 14.34 -7.90
N VAL A 198 -13.64 15.26 -8.24
CA VAL A 198 -12.21 15.15 -7.97
C VAL A 198 -11.79 16.31 -7.07
N VAL A 199 -11.14 15.98 -5.95
CA VAL A 199 -10.55 16.98 -5.05
C VAL A 199 -9.03 16.84 -5.08
N VAL A 200 -8.33 17.96 -5.24
CA VAL A 200 -6.86 18.02 -5.16
C VAL A 200 -6.49 19.13 -4.18
N SER A 201 -5.70 18.79 -3.16
CA SER A 201 -5.05 19.77 -2.29
C SER A 201 -3.55 19.64 -2.51
N SER A 202 -2.91 20.73 -2.92
CA SER A 202 -1.48 20.78 -3.20
C SER A 202 -0.81 21.94 -2.51
N GLN A 203 0.25 21.66 -1.79
CA GLN A 203 1.13 22.65 -1.23
C GLN A 203 1.83 23.42 -2.37
N HIS A 204 1.98 24.74 -2.20
CA HIS A 204 2.53 25.61 -3.23
C HIS A 204 3.33 26.78 -2.62
N THR A 205 4.07 27.51 -3.46
CA THR A 205 4.78 28.73 -3.05
C THR A 205 3.80 29.85 -2.69
N ALA A 206 4.26 30.79 -1.91
CA ALA A 206 3.47 31.97 -1.56
C ALA A 206 3.18 32.89 -2.75
N SER A 207 4.00 32.82 -3.81
CA SER A 207 3.88 33.61 -5.03
C SER A 207 2.87 33.06 -6.02
N TYR A 208 2.51 31.76 -5.92
CA TYR A 208 1.58 31.15 -6.88
C TYR A 208 0.16 31.69 -6.67
N ASP A 209 -0.37 32.33 -7.70
CA ASP A 209 -1.76 32.78 -7.67
C ASP A 209 -2.71 31.57 -7.61
N LEU A 210 -3.78 31.67 -6.83
CA LEU A 210 -4.66 30.54 -6.59
C LEU A 210 -5.54 30.18 -7.81
N ALA A 211 -5.86 31.17 -8.66
CA ALA A 211 -6.61 30.90 -9.89
C ALA A 211 -5.72 30.20 -10.92
N ASP A 212 -4.46 30.62 -11.06
CA ASP A 212 -3.48 29.98 -11.94
C ASP A 212 -3.18 28.56 -11.46
N LEU A 213 -2.96 28.35 -10.15
CA LEU A 213 -2.77 27.02 -9.55
C LEU A 213 -3.92 26.08 -9.90
N ARG A 214 -5.17 26.54 -9.78
CA ARG A 214 -6.36 25.74 -10.09
C ARG A 214 -6.41 25.34 -11.55
N ALA A 215 -6.21 26.31 -12.44
CA ALA A 215 -6.20 26.07 -13.89
C ALA A 215 -5.07 25.09 -14.31
N ASP A 216 -3.88 25.25 -13.73
CA ASP A 216 -2.74 24.40 -14.04
C ASP A 216 -2.92 22.97 -13.51
N ILE A 217 -3.48 22.78 -12.33
CA ILE A 217 -3.79 21.44 -11.79
C ILE A 217 -4.89 20.78 -12.63
N GLU A 218 -5.95 21.47 -12.99
CA GLU A 218 -6.97 20.91 -13.89
C GLU A 218 -6.35 20.47 -15.22
N LYS A 219 -5.56 21.32 -15.85
CA LYS A 219 -4.95 21.08 -17.15
C LYS A 219 -3.87 20.02 -17.16
N HIS A 220 -2.97 20.04 -16.17
CA HIS A 220 -1.75 19.23 -16.19
C HIS A 220 -1.81 17.99 -15.30
N VAL A 221 -2.76 17.92 -14.36
CA VAL A 221 -2.94 16.78 -13.44
C VAL A 221 -4.26 16.07 -13.68
N ILE A 222 -5.40 16.76 -13.56
CA ILE A 222 -6.73 16.11 -13.61
C ILE A 222 -7.05 15.63 -15.03
N ALA A 223 -7.02 16.51 -16.01
CA ALA A 223 -7.43 16.20 -17.37
C ALA A 223 -6.62 15.04 -18.01
N PRO A 224 -5.27 14.96 -17.89
CA PRO A 224 -4.52 13.81 -18.40
C PRO A 224 -4.85 12.48 -17.73
N VAL A 225 -5.16 12.49 -16.43
CA VAL A 225 -5.52 11.26 -15.70
C VAL A 225 -6.92 10.80 -16.10
N LEU A 226 -7.90 11.69 -16.11
CA LEU A 226 -9.27 11.35 -16.52
C LEU A 226 -9.36 10.96 -17.99
N GLY A 227 -8.54 11.57 -18.86
CA GLY A 227 -8.47 11.21 -20.28
C GLY A 227 -7.88 9.82 -20.56
N SER A 228 -7.33 9.14 -19.55
CA SER A 228 -6.79 7.78 -19.67
C SER A 228 -7.79 6.68 -19.30
N VAL A 229 -9.01 7.03 -18.90
CA VAL A 229 -10.05 6.08 -18.48
C VAL A 229 -11.36 6.30 -19.24
N GLU A 230 -12.14 5.24 -19.38
CA GLU A 230 -13.45 5.26 -20.05
C GLU A 230 -14.60 5.51 -19.04
N LEU A 231 -14.50 6.60 -18.28
CA LEU A 231 -15.56 7.05 -17.36
C LEU A 231 -16.11 8.38 -17.83
N ASP A 232 -17.43 8.55 -17.76
CA ASP A 232 -18.05 9.84 -18.07
C ASP A 232 -17.65 10.89 -17.03
N SER A 233 -16.88 11.87 -17.45
CA SER A 233 -16.46 13.01 -16.63
C SER A 233 -17.07 14.34 -17.08
N SER A 234 -18.03 14.33 -17.99
CA SER A 234 -18.63 15.55 -18.58
C SER A 234 -19.30 16.48 -17.57
N ASN A 235 -19.78 15.94 -16.46
CA ASN A 235 -20.42 16.68 -15.37
C ASN A 235 -19.60 16.65 -14.06
N ALA A 236 -18.33 16.20 -14.13
CA ALA A 236 -17.51 16.09 -12.96
C ALA A 236 -17.18 17.46 -12.33
N LYS A 237 -17.18 17.52 -11.01
CA LYS A 237 -16.75 18.69 -10.25
C LYS A 237 -15.28 18.60 -9.92
N PHE A 238 -14.50 19.62 -10.24
CA PHE A 238 -13.10 19.73 -9.85
C PHE A 238 -12.95 20.76 -8.73
N ILE A 239 -12.38 20.33 -7.62
CA ILE A 239 -12.23 21.11 -6.40
C ILE A 239 -10.73 21.16 -6.06
N VAL A 240 -10.07 22.27 -6.36
CA VAL A 240 -8.63 22.42 -6.12
C VAL A 240 -8.40 23.45 -5.02
N ASN A 241 -7.66 23.05 -3.99
CA ASN A 241 -7.36 23.87 -2.80
C ASN A 241 -8.61 24.60 -2.25
N PRO A 242 -9.65 23.84 -1.79
CA PRO A 242 -10.91 24.44 -1.35
C PRO A 242 -10.77 25.35 -0.14
N ALA A 243 -9.80 25.07 0.74
CA ALA A 243 -9.51 25.91 1.91
C ALA A 243 -8.73 27.20 1.57
N GLY A 244 -8.40 27.41 0.28
CA GLY A 244 -7.59 28.52 -0.15
C GLY A 244 -6.10 28.19 -0.24
N ARG A 245 -5.25 29.10 0.23
CA ARG A 245 -3.79 28.93 0.13
C ARG A 245 -3.28 27.79 1.00
N PHE A 246 -2.38 26.97 0.43
CA PHE A 246 -1.70 25.89 1.12
C PHE A 246 -0.18 26.07 0.98
N VAL A 247 0.36 27.07 1.64
CA VAL A 247 1.78 27.40 1.60
C VAL A 247 2.55 26.64 2.68
N GLN A 248 2.02 26.61 3.90
CA GLN A 248 2.61 25.86 5.00
C GLN A 248 2.06 24.43 4.99
N GLY A 249 2.92 23.46 4.71
CA GLY A 249 2.60 22.03 4.62
C GLY A 249 3.82 21.18 4.96
N GLY A 250 3.70 19.86 4.76
CA GLY A 250 4.70 18.92 5.19
C GLY A 250 4.82 18.84 6.72
N PRO A 251 5.95 18.39 7.28
CA PRO A 251 6.14 18.19 8.72
C PRO A 251 6.01 19.46 9.57
N VAL A 252 6.12 20.63 8.97
CA VAL A 252 5.85 21.93 9.66
C VAL A 252 4.35 22.16 9.83
N GLY A 253 3.54 21.66 8.90
CA GLY A 253 2.08 21.81 8.96
C GLY A 253 1.42 20.78 9.85
N ASP A 254 1.88 19.53 9.81
CA ASP A 254 1.33 18.40 10.58
C ASP A 254 2.41 17.35 10.83
N ALA A 255 2.34 16.67 11.97
CA ALA A 255 3.24 15.58 12.29
C ALA A 255 2.84 14.30 11.52
N GLY A 256 3.85 13.56 11.09
CA GLY A 256 3.67 12.25 10.43
C GLY A 256 4.14 11.10 11.30
N LEU A 257 3.53 9.92 11.07
CA LEU A 257 3.96 8.65 11.66
C LEU A 257 3.83 7.53 10.63
N THR A 258 4.71 6.55 10.73
CA THR A 258 4.62 5.29 9.96
C THR A 258 3.30 4.58 10.23
N GLY A 259 2.66 4.08 9.18
CA GLY A 259 1.46 3.26 9.31
C GLY A 259 0.15 4.02 9.57
N ARG A 260 0.09 5.31 9.29
CA ARG A 260 -1.14 6.12 9.43
C ARG A 260 -1.92 6.30 8.13
N LYS A 261 -1.50 5.67 7.04
CA LYS A 261 -2.17 5.71 5.73
C LYS A 261 -2.52 4.31 5.21
N ILE A 262 -2.87 3.39 6.12
CA ILE A 262 -3.11 1.98 5.81
C ILE A 262 -4.24 1.74 4.81
N ILE A 263 -5.23 2.60 4.75
CA ILE A 263 -6.33 2.50 3.78
C ILE A 263 -5.91 3.04 2.41
N VAL A 264 -5.09 4.09 2.36
CA VAL A 264 -4.42 4.57 1.13
C VAL A 264 -3.45 3.52 0.60
N ASP A 265 -2.73 2.84 1.48
CA ASP A 265 -1.77 1.80 1.11
C ASP A 265 -2.43 0.57 0.50
N THR A 266 -3.71 0.34 0.75
CA THR A 266 -4.45 -0.86 0.36
C THR A 266 -5.54 -0.56 -0.67
N TYR A 267 -6.81 -0.54 -0.29
CA TYR A 267 -7.93 -0.57 -1.25
C TYR A 267 -8.86 0.65 -1.15
N GLY A 268 -8.47 1.73 -0.44
CA GLY A 268 -9.24 2.98 -0.37
C GLY A 268 -10.63 2.84 0.22
N GLY A 269 -10.85 1.85 1.09
CA GLY A 269 -12.15 1.59 1.72
C GLY A 269 -13.05 0.59 0.97
N SER A 270 -12.61 0.08 -0.19
CA SER A 270 -13.38 -0.91 -0.96
C SER A 270 -13.35 -2.31 -0.34
N ALA A 271 -12.38 -2.60 0.52
CA ALA A 271 -12.21 -3.86 1.23
C ALA A 271 -12.11 -3.65 2.73
N ARG A 272 -12.30 -4.73 3.50
CA ARG A 272 -11.98 -4.78 4.92
C ARG A 272 -10.47 -4.63 5.13
N HIS A 273 -10.07 -4.29 6.35
CA HIS A 273 -8.66 -4.15 6.74
C HIS A 273 -8.45 -4.74 8.13
N GLY A 274 -7.33 -5.47 8.32
CA GLY A 274 -7.01 -6.09 9.61
C GLY A 274 -6.36 -5.14 10.62
N GLY A 275 -5.95 -3.93 10.18
CA GLY A 275 -5.32 -2.90 11.01
C GLY A 275 -3.80 -2.87 10.97
N GLY A 276 -3.14 -3.91 10.43
CA GLY A 276 -1.67 -3.97 10.33
C GLY A 276 -1.09 -2.97 9.33
N ALA A 277 -0.08 -2.22 9.74
CA ALA A 277 0.73 -1.38 8.85
C ALA A 277 1.83 -2.21 8.17
N PHE A 278 2.29 -1.73 6.99
CA PHE A 278 3.28 -2.44 6.18
C PHE A 278 4.70 -1.89 6.36
N SER A 279 4.87 -0.58 6.19
CA SER A 279 6.18 0.07 6.12
C SER A 279 7.01 -0.16 7.38
N GLY A 280 8.30 -0.40 7.19
CA GLY A 280 9.27 -0.67 8.25
C GLY A 280 9.30 -2.11 8.76
N LYS A 281 8.42 -2.99 8.27
CA LYS A 281 8.32 -4.40 8.67
C LYS A 281 8.95 -5.32 7.62
N ASP A 282 9.86 -6.19 8.04
CA ASP A 282 10.39 -7.28 7.21
C ASP A 282 9.31 -8.35 6.92
N PRO A 283 9.52 -9.23 5.93
CA PRO A 283 8.49 -10.19 5.52
C PRO A 283 8.17 -11.31 6.53
N SER A 284 8.89 -11.45 7.63
CA SER A 284 8.48 -12.35 8.72
C SER A 284 7.21 -11.87 9.45
N LYS A 285 6.91 -10.58 9.34
CA LYS A 285 5.70 -9.97 9.89
C LYS A 285 4.54 -10.21 8.92
N VAL A 286 3.60 -11.07 9.36
CA VAL A 286 2.43 -11.48 8.56
C VAL A 286 1.51 -10.30 8.22
N ASP A 287 1.50 -9.24 8.99
CA ASP A 287 0.82 -7.98 8.65
C ASP A 287 1.15 -7.52 7.23
N ARG A 288 2.40 -7.67 6.81
CA ARG A 288 2.86 -7.30 5.48
C ARG A 288 2.82 -8.48 4.51
N SER A 289 3.52 -9.55 4.79
CA SER A 289 3.68 -10.69 3.87
C SER A 289 2.35 -11.37 3.55
N ALA A 290 1.51 -11.60 4.56
CA ALA A 290 0.21 -12.23 4.33
C ALA A 290 -0.79 -11.27 3.66
N ALA A 291 -0.75 -9.96 3.92
CA ALA A 291 -1.56 -9.01 3.16
C ALA A 291 -1.18 -9.00 1.66
N TYR A 292 0.11 -9.09 1.35
CA TYR A 292 0.59 -9.22 -0.03
C TYR A 292 0.15 -10.56 -0.66
N ALA A 293 0.24 -11.65 0.10
CA ALA A 293 -0.27 -12.95 -0.36
C ALA A 293 -1.79 -12.92 -0.62
N MET A 294 -2.57 -12.27 0.26
CA MET A 294 -4.01 -12.15 0.06
C MET A 294 -4.37 -11.31 -1.17
N ARG A 295 -3.59 -10.25 -1.46
CA ARG A 295 -3.72 -9.54 -2.74
C ARG A 295 -3.45 -10.46 -3.92
N TRP A 296 -2.39 -11.25 -3.86
CA TRP A 296 -2.05 -12.22 -4.90
C TRP A 296 -3.15 -13.25 -5.11
N VAL A 297 -3.70 -13.83 -4.03
CA VAL A 297 -4.83 -14.78 -4.09
C VAL A 297 -6.07 -14.14 -4.71
N ALA A 298 -6.53 -13.00 -4.18
CA ALA A 298 -7.72 -12.31 -4.68
C ALA A 298 -7.58 -11.93 -6.16
N LYS A 299 -6.39 -11.44 -6.55
CA LYS A 299 -6.11 -11.06 -7.94
C LYS A 299 -6.17 -12.25 -8.89
N ASN A 300 -5.67 -13.42 -8.47
CA ASN A 300 -5.74 -14.64 -9.28
C ASN A 300 -7.15 -15.21 -9.35
N ILE A 301 -7.99 -15.08 -8.32
CA ILE A 301 -9.41 -15.48 -8.38
C ILE A 301 -10.14 -14.67 -9.46
N VAL A 302 -10.00 -13.33 -9.44
CA VAL A 302 -10.65 -12.44 -10.43
C VAL A 302 -10.03 -12.63 -11.81
N GLY A 303 -8.70 -12.74 -11.90
CA GLY A 303 -7.99 -13.00 -13.16
C GLY A 303 -8.32 -14.36 -13.79
N ALA A 304 -8.68 -15.36 -12.99
CA ALA A 304 -9.18 -16.64 -13.47
C ALA A 304 -10.63 -16.56 -14.01
N GLY A 305 -11.31 -15.43 -13.82
CA GLY A 305 -12.70 -15.25 -14.20
C GLY A 305 -13.69 -16.01 -13.30
N LEU A 306 -13.27 -16.39 -12.08
CA LEU A 306 -14.13 -17.12 -11.15
C LEU A 306 -15.13 -16.21 -10.43
N ALA A 307 -14.81 -14.93 -10.31
CA ALA A 307 -15.68 -13.88 -9.80
C ALA A 307 -15.27 -12.51 -10.39
N ASP A 308 -16.17 -11.52 -10.40
CA ASP A 308 -15.85 -10.15 -10.80
C ASP A 308 -15.21 -9.35 -9.64
N ARG A 309 -15.45 -9.77 -8.41
CA ARG A 309 -14.85 -9.24 -7.17
C ARG A 309 -14.53 -10.38 -6.22
N ALA A 310 -13.41 -10.26 -5.54
CA ALA A 310 -13.02 -11.22 -4.50
C ALA A 310 -12.32 -10.50 -3.34
N GLU A 311 -12.74 -10.80 -2.11
CA GLU A 311 -12.03 -10.48 -0.89
C GLU A 311 -11.62 -11.78 -0.20
N VAL A 312 -10.37 -11.86 0.24
CA VAL A 312 -9.85 -13.03 0.93
C VAL A 312 -9.32 -12.60 2.29
N GLN A 313 -9.76 -13.30 3.33
CA GLN A 313 -9.28 -13.13 4.70
C GLN A 313 -8.40 -14.32 5.08
N VAL A 314 -7.26 -14.04 5.72
CA VAL A 314 -6.45 -15.05 6.41
C VAL A 314 -6.20 -14.62 7.84
N ALA A 315 -6.12 -15.58 8.75
CA ALA A 315 -5.82 -15.32 10.16
C ALA A 315 -4.69 -16.23 10.65
N TYR A 316 -3.82 -15.69 11.50
CA TYR A 316 -2.71 -16.40 12.12
C TYR A 316 -2.74 -16.29 13.64
N ALA A 317 -2.16 -17.32 14.30
CA ALA A 317 -1.75 -17.26 15.69
C ALA A 317 -0.22 -17.11 15.76
N ILE A 318 0.27 -16.31 16.69
CA ILE A 318 1.71 -16.13 16.89
C ILE A 318 2.42 -17.47 17.09
N GLY A 319 3.54 -17.66 16.41
CA GLY A 319 4.37 -18.87 16.52
C GLY A 319 3.78 -20.12 15.87
N GLN A 320 2.66 -20.05 15.16
CA GLN A 320 2.07 -21.15 14.40
C GLN A 320 2.30 -20.93 12.89
N ALA A 321 2.72 -21.99 12.18
CA ALA A 321 2.98 -21.91 10.74
C ALA A 321 1.67 -21.94 9.93
N ALA A 322 0.78 -22.88 10.22
CA ALA A 322 -0.49 -22.98 9.52
C ALA A 322 -1.44 -21.84 9.90
N PRO A 323 -2.11 -21.19 8.91
CA PRO A 323 -3.14 -20.21 9.23
C PRO A 323 -4.30 -20.86 9.97
N VAL A 324 -4.85 -20.14 10.96
CA VAL A 324 -5.99 -20.61 11.77
C VAL A 324 -7.34 -20.35 11.08
N GLY A 325 -7.40 -19.55 10.04
CA GLY A 325 -8.61 -19.29 9.28
C GLY A 325 -8.33 -18.78 7.88
N LEU A 326 -9.19 -19.15 6.94
CA LEU A 326 -9.25 -18.63 5.59
C LEU A 326 -10.72 -18.48 5.20
N TYR A 327 -11.08 -17.34 4.63
CA TYR A 327 -12.43 -17.03 4.16
C TYR A 327 -12.36 -16.30 2.83
N VAL A 328 -13.22 -16.69 1.88
CA VAL A 328 -13.33 -16.08 0.55
C VAL A 328 -14.73 -15.50 0.40
N GLU A 329 -14.83 -14.23 0.05
CA GLU A 329 -16.06 -13.51 -0.24
C GLU A 329 -16.05 -13.04 -1.70
N THR A 330 -17.10 -13.31 -2.44
CA THR A 330 -17.24 -12.95 -3.86
C THR A 330 -18.34 -11.94 -4.14
N PHE A 331 -19.03 -11.48 -3.10
CA PHE A 331 -20.07 -10.44 -3.16
C PHE A 331 -21.21 -10.75 -4.14
N GLY A 332 -21.55 -12.04 -4.35
CA GLY A 332 -22.57 -12.47 -5.30
C GLY A 332 -22.15 -12.30 -6.77
N THR A 333 -20.83 -12.18 -7.05
CA THR A 333 -20.31 -12.03 -8.41
C THR A 333 -19.62 -13.29 -8.93
N GLU A 334 -19.64 -14.36 -8.16
CA GLU A 334 -19.09 -15.65 -8.53
C GLU A 334 -19.71 -16.23 -9.81
N LYS A 335 -18.88 -16.92 -10.57
CA LYS A 335 -19.28 -17.65 -11.79
C LYS A 335 -19.37 -19.17 -11.57
N VAL A 336 -18.94 -19.62 -10.38
CA VAL A 336 -18.96 -21.03 -9.94
C VAL A 336 -19.30 -21.05 -8.45
N ASP A 337 -19.60 -22.22 -7.87
CA ASP A 337 -19.90 -22.36 -6.45
C ASP A 337 -18.77 -21.76 -5.57
N PRO A 338 -19.07 -20.80 -4.67
CA PRO A 338 -18.07 -20.19 -3.78
C PRO A 338 -17.28 -21.20 -2.95
N ILE A 339 -17.90 -22.31 -2.55
CA ILE A 339 -17.23 -23.37 -1.79
C ILE A 339 -16.10 -24.01 -2.63
N LYS A 340 -16.30 -24.15 -3.94
CA LYS A 340 -15.26 -24.67 -4.85
C LYS A 340 -14.12 -23.68 -5.00
N ILE A 341 -14.41 -22.37 -5.01
CA ILE A 341 -13.37 -21.34 -5.04
C ILE A 341 -12.50 -21.42 -3.78
N GLU A 342 -13.11 -21.49 -2.58
CA GLU A 342 -12.36 -21.58 -1.33
C GLU A 342 -11.49 -22.86 -1.27
N LYS A 343 -12.03 -24.00 -1.70
CA LYS A 343 -11.27 -25.27 -1.78
C LYS A 343 -10.09 -25.14 -2.73
N ALA A 344 -10.31 -24.57 -3.92
CA ALA A 344 -9.24 -24.37 -4.90
C ALA A 344 -8.14 -23.43 -4.36
N VAL A 345 -8.50 -22.38 -3.60
CA VAL A 345 -7.53 -21.51 -2.95
C VAL A 345 -6.67 -22.30 -1.97
N ARG A 346 -7.26 -23.15 -1.13
CA ARG A 346 -6.52 -24.00 -0.17
C ARG A 346 -5.61 -25.02 -0.85
N GLU A 347 -5.96 -25.49 -2.04
CA GLU A 347 -5.18 -26.44 -2.82
C GLU A 347 -4.00 -25.76 -3.55
N VAL A 348 -4.22 -24.55 -4.09
CA VAL A 348 -3.29 -23.89 -5.01
C VAL A 348 -2.26 -23.03 -4.29
N PHE A 349 -2.60 -22.50 -3.10
CA PHE A 349 -1.76 -21.57 -2.36
C PHE A 349 -1.33 -22.12 -1.01
N ASP A 350 -0.03 -22.19 -0.80
CA ASP A 350 0.53 -22.42 0.53
C ASP A 350 0.63 -21.07 1.26
N LEU A 351 -0.17 -20.92 2.32
CA LEU A 351 -0.29 -19.67 3.07
C LEU A 351 0.52 -19.69 4.37
N ARG A 352 1.43 -20.63 4.55
CA ARG A 352 2.39 -20.60 5.67
C ARG A 352 3.38 -19.46 5.47
N PRO A 353 3.82 -18.74 6.52
CA PRO A 353 4.66 -17.54 6.38
C PRO A 353 5.92 -17.76 5.53
N LEU A 354 6.66 -18.84 5.77
CA LEU A 354 7.87 -19.14 5.00
C LEU A 354 7.58 -19.46 3.53
N ALA A 355 6.48 -20.14 3.25
CA ALA A 355 6.05 -20.42 1.88
C ALA A 355 5.71 -19.12 1.13
N ILE A 356 4.97 -18.20 1.75
CA ILE A 356 4.67 -16.87 1.20
C ILE A 356 5.95 -16.11 0.89
N ILE A 357 6.89 -16.05 1.84
CA ILE A 357 8.15 -15.33 1.68
C ILE A 357 8.94 -15.85 0.47
N ASN A 358 9.02 -17.16 0.31
CA ASN A 358 9.76 -17.80 -0.78
C ASN A 358 9.04 -17.65 -2.12
N GLU A 359 7.73 -17.91 -2.16
CA GLU A 359 6.94 -17.84 -3.39
C GLU A 359 6.87 -16.43 -3.98
N LEU A 360 6.74 -15.43 -3.11
CA LEU A 360 6.70 -14.04 -3.51
C LEU A 360 8.10 -13.38 -3.52
N ASP A 361 9.15 -14.12 -3.19
CA ASP A 361 10.55 -13.64 -3.19
C ASP A 361 10.70 -12.31 -2.43
N LEU A 362 10.26 -12.31 -1.16
CA LEU A 362 10.13 -11.07 -0.38
C LEU A 362 11.42 -10.64 0.34
N ARG A 363 12.50 -11.45 0.33
CA ARG A 363 13.77 -11.11 1.00
C ARG A 363 14.69 -10.26 0.11
N ARG A 364 14.12 -9.24 -0.53
CA ARG A 364 14.82 -8.31 -1.44
C ARG A 364 14.57 -6.86 -1.05
N PRO A 365 15.46 -5.93 -1.38
CA PRO A 365 15.27 -4.50 -1.11
C PRO A 365 14.29 -3.87 -2.13
N ILE A 366 12.99 -4.09 -1.93
CA ILE A 366 11.91 -3.68 -2.82
C ILE A 366 10.89 -2.77 -2.15
N TYR A 367 11.05 -2.50 -0.86
CA TYR A 367 10.02 -1.95 0.00
C TYR A 367 9.87 -0.43 -0.09
N LYS A 368 10.96 0.33 -0.19
CA LYS A 368 10.90 1.79 -0.35
C LYS A 368 9.98 2.22 -1.50
N LYS A 369 10.00 1.46 -2.60
CA LYS A 369 9.16 1.74 -3.78
C LYS A 369 7.66 1.57 -3.50
N THR A 370 7.27 0.76 -2.52
CA THR A 370 5.87 0.55 -2.16
C THR A 370 5.31 1.66 -1.28
N ALA A 371 6.16 2.40 -0.59
CA ALA A 371 5.79 3.31 0.49
C ALA A 371 5.07 4.58 0.04
N ALA A 372 4.90 4.80 -1.26
CA ALA A 372 4.10 5.89 -1.82
C ALA A 372 3.21 5.38 -2.97
N HIS A 373 2.03 5.99 -3.13
CA HIS A 373 1.07 5.72 -4.21
C HIS A 373 0.46 4.30 -4.17
N GLY A 374 0.36 3.70 -2.98
CA GLY A 374 -0.26 2.39 -2.75
C GLY A 374 0.66 1.20 -3.01
N HIS A 375 0.42 0.11 -2.29
CA HIS A 375 1.18 -1.14 -2.39
C HIS A 375 0.64 -2.07 -3.47
N PHE A 376 -0.61 -1.86 -3.92
CA PHE A 376 -1.33 -2.74 -4.84
C PHE A 376 -1.73 -2.05 -6.13
N GLY A 377 -1.99 -2.85 -7.17
CA GLY A 377 -2.33 -2.33 -8.49
C GLY A 377 -1.11 -1.76 -9.24
N ARG A 378 0.06 -2.21 -8.89
CA ARG A 378 1.35 -1.80 -9.46
C ARG A 378 1.75 -2.76 -10.58
N THR A 379 2.62 -2.29 -11.49
CA THR A 379 3.06 -3.05 -12.68
C THR A 379 4.55 -3.32 -12.71
N GLU A 380 5.30 -2.86 -11.71
CA GLU A 380 6.72 -3.10 -11.57
C GLU A 380 6.98 -4.60 -11.33
N PRO A 381 7.95 -5.21 -12.04
CA PRO A 381 8.16 -6.65 -12.02
C PRO A 381 8.60 -7.21 -10.67
N GLU A 382 9.18 -6.38 -9.81
CA GLU A 382 9.57 -6.74 -8.45
C GLU A 382 8.38 -6.95 -7.50
N PHE A 383 7.18 -6.44 -7.82
CA PHE A 383 5.97 -6.59 -7.02
C PHE A 383 5.25 -7.89 -7.37
N THR A 384 5.81 -8.98 -6.89
CA THR A 384 5.45 -10.35 -7.24
C THR A 384 4.02 -10.74 -6.85
N TRP A 385 3.43 -10.08 -5.86
CA TRP A 385 2.04 -10.26 -5.45
C TRP A 385 1.02 -9.75 -6.48
N GLU A 386 1.49 -9.08 -7.52
CA GLU A 386 0.64 -8.64 -8.65
C GLU A 386 0.61 -9.65 -9.81
N ARG A 387 1.34 -10.78 -9.71
CA ARG A 387 1.40 -11.80 -10.77
C ARG A 387 0.09 -12.58 -10.89
N LEU A 388 -0.30 -12.91 -12.13
CA LEU A 388 -1.43 -13.78 -12.47
C LEU A 388 -0.96 -15.21 -12.79
N ASN A 389 0.00 -15.72 -12.04
CA ASN A 389 0.69 -16.99 -12.31
C ASN A 389 -0.02 -18.23 -11.72
N ARG A 390 -1.16 -18.08 -11.08
CA ARG A 390 -1.98 -19.17 -10.51
C ARG A 390 -3.35 -19.30 -11.18
N VAL A 391 -3.64 -18.54 -12.22
CA VAL A 391 -4.93 -18.53 -12.92
C VAL A 391 -5.32 -19.92 -13.43
N ASP A 392 -4.42 -20.60 -14.15
CA ASP A 392 -4.72 -21.90 -14.73
C ASP A 392 -4.83 -22.99 -13.66
N ALA A 393 -4.01 -22.94 -12.61
CA ALA A 393 -4.11 -23.85 -11.47
C ALA A 393 -5.47 -23.73 -10.76
N LEU A 394 -5.94 -22.49 -10.51
CA LEU A 394 -7.25 -22.26 -9.92
C LEU A 394 -8.39 -22.77 -10.80
N ARG A 395 -8.35 -22.53 -12.12
CA ARG A 395 -9.35 -23.07 -13.05
C ARG A 395 -9.40 -24.60 -13.03
N SER A 396 -8.24 -25.24 -13.00
CA SER A 396 -8.12 -26.69 -12.94
C SER A 396 -8.68 -27.25 -11.64
N ALA A 397 -8.31 -26.68 -10.49
CA ALA A 397 -8.78 -27.11 -9.17
C ALA A 397 -10.30 -26.96 -9.01
N VAL A 398 -10.88 -25.85 -9.48
CA VAL A 398 -12.35 -25.64 -9.48
C VAL A 398 -13.07 -26.66 -10.37
N SER A 399 -12.48 -27.04 -11.51
CA SER A 399 -13.09 -28.00 -12.44
C SER A 399 -13.04 -29.44 -11.92
N SER A 400 -12.08 -29.78 -11.06
CA SER A 400 -11.86 -31.09 -10.47
C SER A 400 -12.67 -31.32 -9.18
N SER A 401 -13.18 -30.27 -8.57
CA SER A 401 -14.01 -30.25 -7.35
C SER A 401 -15.50 -30.31 -7.68
#